data_4dd1a0ea587000ce115ef3d09da96254
#
_entry.id   4dd1a0ea587000ce115ef3d09da96254
#
_cell.length_a   1.000
_cell.length_b   1.000
_cell.length_c   1.000
_cell.angle_alpha   90.00
_cell.angle_beta   90.00
_cell.angle_gamma   90.00
#
_symmetry.space_group_name_H-M   'P 1'
#
loop_
_entity.id
_entity.type
_entity.pdbx_description
1 polymer ?
#
loop_
_entity_poly.entity_id
_entity_poly.type
_entity_poly.pdbx_seq_one_letter_code
_entity_poly.pdbx_strand_id
1 'polypeptide(L)'
;TYSISEGNASDPTAAFYDEQSDIEPEKMLVPLDWDQRHTINGTATYHPTKFSGVSLIFNYGSGFPYTTTNTQGQRTSFENNGRKPATYNIDFRGFFNIPINKALQLTAHINVYNLFDIRNELTVYGDTGRSSYSLIPTYTPQYSGPSLNSLDEYLIEPTYYSAPRQIRLGFSLSLK
;
A
#
# COMPACT_ATOMS: atom_id res chain seq x y z
N THR A 1 -17.17 3.26 0.34
CA THR A 1 -17.57 2.48 1.53
C THR A 1 -16.98 3.12 2.77
N TYR A 2 -17.74 3.11 3.85
CA TYR A 2 -17.28 3.39 5.21
C TYR A 2 -17.50 2.15 6.06
N SER A 3 -16.48 1.72 6.79
CA SER A 3 -16.56 0.55 7.67
C SER A 3 -15.71 0.76 8.92
N ILE A 4 -16.11 0.12 10.01
CA ILE A 4 -15.38 0.08 11.27
C ILE A 4 -15.18 -1.38 11.63
N SER A 5 -13.94 -1.78 11.92
CA SER A 5 -13.58 -3.13 12.35
C SER A 5 -12.82 -3.03 13.67
N GLU A 6 -13.44 -3.48 14.74
CA GLU A 6 -12.87 -3.44 16.10
C GLU A 6 -13.03 -4.81 16.77
N GLY A 7 -12.07 -5.15 17.61
CA GLY A 7 -12.03 -6.40 18.35
C GLY A 7 -11.07 -6.32 19.53
N ASN A 8 -10.90 -7.41 20.29
CA ASN A 8 -9.98 -7.45 21.42
C ASN A 8 -8.52 -7.58 20.97
N ALA A 9 -8.27 -8.18 19.82
CA ALA A 9 -6.96 -8.31 19.18
C ALA A 9 -7.13 -8.64 17.70
N SER A 10 -6.16 -8.26 16.86
CA SER A 10 -6.12 -8.64 15.44
C SER A 10 -5.59 -10.05 15.22
N ASP A 11 -4.71 -10.52 16.09
CA ASP A 11 -4.15 -11.88 16.09
C ASP A 11 -4.79 -12.71 17.19
N PRO A 12 -5.36 -13.89 16.91
CA PRO A 12 -5.94 -14.77 17.93
C PRO A 12 -4.89 -15.28 18.94
N THR A 13 -3.61 -15.22 18.63
CA THR A 13 -2.51 -15.60 19.52
C THR A 13 -1.89 -14.42 20.28
N ALA A 14 -2.38 -13.19 20.04
CA ALA A 14 -1.81 -11.97 20.64
C ALA A 14 -1.76 -12.06 22.17
N ALA A 15 -2.83 -12.51 22.82
CA ALA A 15 -2.87 -12.67 24.29
C ALA A 15 -1.81 -13.63 24.81
N PHE A 16 -1.49 -14.69 24.07
CA PHE A 16 -0.43 -15.64 24.45
C PHE A 16 0.96 -15.01 24.39
N TYR A 17 1.23 -14.24 23.34
CA TYR A 17 2.53 -13.54 23.20
C TYR A 17 2.67 -12.40 24.21
N ASP A 18 1.59 -11.69 24.50
CA ASP A 18 1.56 -10.64 25.51
C ASP A 18 1.88 -11.22 26.90
N GLU A 19 1.23 -12.32 27.28
CA GLU A 19 1.49 -13.03 28.54
C GLU A 19 2.93 -13.54 28.64
N GLN A 20 3.48 -14.11 27.55
CA GLN A 20 4.87 -14.57 27.49
C GLN A 20 5.87 -13.41 27.60
N SER A 21 5.49 -12.21 27.17
CA SER A 21 6.30 -10.99 27.19
C SER A 21 6.08 -10.14 28.46
N ASP A 22 5.31 -10.66 29.45
CA ASP A 22 4.91 -9.95 30.67
C ASP A 22 4.15 -8.64 30.37
N ILE A 23 3.38 -8.64 29.26
CA ILE A 23 2.50 -7.56 28.85
C ILE A 23 1.06 -7.97 29.18
N GLU A 24 0.30 -7.10 29.83
CA GLU A 24 -1.10 -7.38 30.11
C GLU A 24 -1.92 -7.37 28.82
N PRO A 25 -2.69 -8.45 28.50
CA PRO A 25 -3.50 -8.50 27.29
C PRO A 25 -4.53 -7.35 27.22
N GLU A 26 -4.85 -6.94 26.00
CA GLU A 26 -5.85 -5.88 25.77
C GLU A 26 -7.22 -6.29 26.35
N LYS A 27 -7.81 -5.41 27.17
CA LYS A 27 -9.13 -5.60 27.79
C LYS A 27 -10.21 -4.74 27.16
N MET A 28 -9.88 -4.01 26.11
CA MET A 28 -10.78 -3.09 25.40
C MET A 28 -10.84 -3.41 23.91
N LEU A 29 -11.85 -2.90 23.25
CA LEU A 29 -11.94 -2.97 21.78
C LEU A 29 -10.91 -2.04 21.17
N VAL A 30 -10.13 -2.58 20.24
CA VAL A 30 -9.12 -1.85 19.46
C VAL A 30 -9.40 -1.99 17.98
N PRO A 31 -8.97 -1.05 17.14
CA PRO A 31 -9.06 -1.22 15.69
C PRO A 31 -8.31 -2.47 15.23
N LEU A 32 -8.92 -3.28 14.37
CA LEU A 32 -8.27 -4.45 13.81
C LEU A 32 -7.35 -4.06 12.63
N ASP A 33 -6.32 -4.85 12.35
CA ASP A 33 -5.31 -4.57 11.30
C ASP A 33 -5.90 -4.24 9.93
N TRP A 34 -7.10 -4.74 9.65
CA TRP A 34 -7.84 -4.50 8.40
C TRP A 34 -8.89 -3.39 8.51
N ASP A 35 -8.92 -2.61 9.61
CA ASP A 35 -9.84 -1.49 9.78
C ASP A 35 -9.51 -0.31 8.87
N GLN A 36 -9.95 -0.41 7.62
CA GLN A 36 -9.85 0.68 6.66
C GLN A 36 -11.17 1.48 6.63
N ARG A 37 -11.19 2.64 7.30
CA ARG A 37 -12.40 3.43 7.54
C ARG A 37 -13.09 3.90 6.25
N HIS A 38 -12.32 4.33 5.27
CA HIS A 38 -12.83 4.86 4.02
C HIS A 38 -12.19 4.16 2.82
N THR A 39 -13.03 3.67 1.92
CA THR A 39 -12.60 3.09 0.64
C THR A 39 -13.42 3.67 -0.48
N ILE A 40 -12.75 4.23 -1.50
CA ILE A 40 -13.38 4.77 -2.70
C ILE A 40 -12.72 4.11 -3.91
N ASN A 41 -13.54 3.43 -4.71
CA ASN A 41 -13.11 2.87 -5.98
C ASN A 41 -14.00 3.46 -7.09
N GLY A 42 -13.39 3.92 -8.15
CA GLY A 42 -14.08 4.51 -9.28
C GLY A 42 -13.46 4.11 -10.61
N THR A 43 -14.31 4.03 -11.63
CA THR A 43 -13.86 3.81 -13.00
C THR A 43 -14.60 4.78 -13.92
N ALA A 44 -13.85 5.51 -14.73
CA ALA A 44 -14.39 6.34 -15.79
C ALA A 44 -13.91 5.80 -17.14
N THR A 45 -14.86 5.51 -18.04
CA THR A 45 -14.56 4.99 -19.38
C THR A 45 -15.11 5.94 -20.41
N TYR A 46 -14.32 6.24 -21.44
CA TYR A 46 -14.70 7.07 -22.55
C TYR A 46 -14.34 6.39 -23.87
N HIS A 47 -15.28 6.38 -24.81
CA HIS A 47 -15.13 5.83 -26.14
C HIS A 47 -15.18 6.97 -27.17
N PRO A 48 -14.00 7.55 -27.56
CA PRO A 48 -13.96 8.61 -28.57
C PRO A 48 -14.51 8.16 -29.91
N THR A 49 -14.32 6.88 -30.23
CA THR A 49 -14.83 6.26 -31.45
C THR A 49 -15.31 4.83 -31.15
N LYS A 50 -16.01 4.21 -32.10
CA LYS A 50 -16.38 2.78 -32.02
C LYS A 50 -15.18 1.82 -32.07
N PHE A 51 -14.00 2.34 -32.39
CA PHE A 51 -12.77 1.56 -32.52
C PHE A 51 -11.79 1.80 -31.37
N SER A 52 -12.03 2.80 -30.52
CA SER A 52 -11.10 3.17 -29.46
C SER A 52 -11.82 3.42 -28.15
N GLY A 53 -11.13 3.13 -27.06
CA GLY A 53 -11.61 3.43 -25.72
C GLY A 53 -10.45 3.70 -24.77
N VAL A 54 -10.72 4.53 -23.78
CA VAL A 54 -9.83 4.83 -22.68
C VAL A 54 -10.57 4.69 -21.35
N SER A 55 -9.87 4.23 -20.33
CA SER A 55 -10.42 4.08 -18.98
C SER A 55 -9.42 4.57 -17.95
N LEU A 56 -9.92 5.29 -16.97
CA LEU A 56 -9.20 5.63 -15.74
C LEU A 56 -9.81 4.84 -14.60
N ILE A 57 -8.97 4.21 -13.80
CA ILE A 57 -9.37 3.45 -12.62
C ILE A 57 -8.73 4.14 -11.43
N PHE A 58 -9.54 4.59 -10.49
CA PHE A 58 -9.13 5.29 -9.28
C PHE A 58 -9.41 4.42 -8.06
N ASN A 59 -8.44 4.31 -7.18
CA ASN A 59 -8.56 3.63 -5.89
C ASN A 59 -8.04 4.57 -4.80
N TYR A 60 -8.80 4.69 -3.72
CA TYR A 60 -8.42 5.40 -2.51
C TYR A 60 -8.77 4.55 -1.30
N GLY A 61 -7.86 4.48 -0.34
CA GLY A 61 -8.08 3.87 0.96
C GLY A 61 -7.52 4.72 2.08
N SER A 62 -8.27 4.94 3.14
CA SER A 62 -7.71 5.52 4.36
C SER A 62 -6.64 4.59 4.94
N GLY A 63 -5.71 5.16 5.69
CA GLY A 63 -4.63 4.38 6.30
C GLY A 63 -5.14 3.24 7.19
N PHE A 64 -4.49 2.10 7.09
CA PHE A 64 -4.67 0.98 8.01
C PHE A 64 -4.11 1.33 9.39
N PRO A 65 -4.62 0.71 10.46
CA PRO A 65 -4.03 0.85 11.77
C PRO A 65 -2.61 0.28 11.84
N TYR A 66 -1.86 0.74 12.82
CA TYR A 66 -0.59 0.15 13.23
C TYR A 66 -0.35 0.45 14.71
N THR A 67 0.45 -0.36 15.37
CA THR A 67 0.80 -0.16 16.77
C THR A 67 2.01 0.76 16.89
N THR A 68 1.87 1.86 17.61
CA THR A 68 2.98 2.79 17.83
C THR A 68 3.99 2.23 18.83
N THR A 69 5.26 2.44 18.54
CA THR A 69 6.38 2.05 19.42
C THR A 69 7.22 3.26 19.83
N ASN A 70 7.92 3.13 20.94
CA ASN A 70 8.95 4.10 21.33
C ASN A 70 10.28 3.81 20.58
N THR A 71 11.29 4.63 20.83
CA THR A 71 12.63 4.47 20.22
C THR A 71 13.39 3.20 20.67
N GLN A 72 12.87 2.47 21.64
CA GLN A 72 13.38 1.17 22.10
C GLN A 72 12.61 0.00 21.46
N GLY A 73 11.64 0.28 20.56
CA GLY A 73 10.80 -0.73 19.91
C GLY A 73 9.67 -1.27 20.79
N GLN A 74 9.49 -0.71 22.00
CA GLN A 74 8.42 -1.14 22.90
C GLN A 74 7.11 -0.44 22.55
N ARG A 75 6.01 -1.16 22.65
CA ARG A 75 4.65 -0.63 22.46
C ARG A 75 4.36 0.53 23.43
N THR A 76 3.82 1.62 22.92
CA THR A 76 3.57 2.83 23.73
C THR A 76 2.17 2.89 24.31
N SER A 77 1.19 2.18 23.72
CA SER A 77 -0.21 2.21 24.11
C SER A 77 -0.91 0.92 23.66
N PHE A 78 -2.24 0.92 23.56
CA PHE A 78 -3.02 -0.23 23.05
C PHE A 78 -2.64 -0.57 21.59
N GLU A 79 -2.99 -1.79 21.18
CA GLU A 79 -2.78 -2.28 19.82
C GLU A 79 -3.48 -1.35 18.81
N ASN A 80 -2.82 -1.13 17.66
CA ASN A 80 -3.42 -0.38 16.54
C ASN A 80 -3.87 1.06 16.88
N ASN A 81 -3.16 1.69 17.79
CA ASN A 81 -3.43 3.05 18.26
C ASN A 81 -3.02 4.16 17.28
N GLY A 82 -2.23 3.86 16.24
CA GLY A 82 -1.83 4.76 15.17
C GLY A 82 -2.52 4.45 13.83
N ARG A 83 -2.43 5.37 12.88
CA ARG A 83 -2.92 5.18 11.50
C ARG A 83 -1.83 5.49 10.49
N LYS A 84 -1.61 4.56 9.56
CA LYS A 84 -0.73 4.76 8.40
C LYS A 84 -1.27 5.87 7.50
N PRO A 85 -0.44 6.48 6.65
CA PRO A 85 -0.90 7.38 5.60
C PRO A 85 -1.97 6.73 4.70
N ALA A 86 -2.87 7.53 4.16
CA ALA A 86 -3.84 7.07 3.17
C ALA A 86 -3.12 6.67 1.88
N THR A 87 -3.69 5.69 1.18
CA THR A 87 -3.18 5.20 -0.10
C THR A 87 -4.11 5.60 -1.23
N TYR A 88 -3.55 5.92 -2.39
CA TYR A 88 -4.34 6.18 -3.59
C TYR A 88 -3.55 5.79 -4.84
N ASN A 89 -4.29 5.38 -5.86
CA ASN A 89 -3.72 4.96 -7.13
C ASN A 89 -4.64 5.34 -8.27
N ILE A 90 -4.05 5.67 -9.41
CA ILE A 90 -4.77 5.88 -10.66
C ILE A 90 -4.09 5.06 -11.74
N ASP A 91 -4.86 4.16 -12.36
CA ASP A 91 -4.44 3.38 -13.51
C ASP A 91 -5.11 3.91 -14.78
N PHE A 92 -4.38 3.84 -15.88
CA PHE A 92 -4.88 4.17 -17.21
C PHE A 92 -4.88 2.93 -18.09
N ARG A 93 -5.96 2.74 -18.86
CA ARG A 93 -6.06 1.72 -19.89
C ARG A 93 -6.56 2.34 -21.16
N GLY A 94 -5.95 1.99 -22.27
CA GLY A 94 -6.39 2.41 -23.60
C GLY A 94 -6.33 1.25 -24.59
N PHE A 95 -7.23 1.27 -25.54
CA PHE A 95 -7.18 0.35 -26.68
C PHE A 95 -7.56 1.04 -27.98
N PHE A 96 -7.05 0.50 -29.07
CA PHE A 96 -7.39 0.91 -30.42
C PHE A 96 -7.52 -0.31 -31.34
N ASN A 97 -8.68 -0.45 -31.95
CA ASN A 97 -9.00 -1.52 -32.87
C ASN A 97 -8.75 -1.09 -34.32
N ILE A 98 -7.88 -1.79 -35.01
CA ILE A 98 -7.49 -1.55 -36.39
C ILE A 98 -8.09 -2.68 -37.24
N PRO A 99 -9.14 -2.44 -38.05
CA PRO A 99 -9.65 -3.43 -38.96
C PRO A 99 -8.65 -3.60 -40.13
N ILE A 100 -8.02 -4.79 -40.22
CA ILE A 100 -7.09 -5.11 -41.31
C ILE A 100 -7.89 -5.48 -42.57
N ASN A 101 -8.90 -6.35 -42.39
CA ASN A 101 -9.85 -6.72 -43.47
C ASN A 101 -11.19 -7.16 -42.83
N LYS A 102 -12.11 -7.71 -43.68
CA LYS A 102 -13.44 -8.14 -43.19
C LYS A 102 -13.38 -9.26 -42.15
N ALA A 103 -12.32 -10.08 -42.13
CA ALA A 103 -12.16 -11.23 -41.27
C ALA A 103 -11.15 -11.02 -40.14
N LEU A 104 -10.28 -9.99 -40.24
CA LEU A 104 -9.15 -9.80 -39.32
C LEU A 104 -9.18 -8.41 -38.69
N GLN A 105 -8.97 -8.37 -37.39
CA GLN A 105 -8.85 -7.16 -36.58
C GLN A 105 -7.60 -7.23 -35.70
N LEU A 106 -6.77 -6.20 -35.72
CA LEU A 106 -5.67 -5.99 -34.79
C LEU A 106 -6.14 -5.03 -33.71
N THR A 107 -5.92 -5.40 -32.46
CA THR A 107 -6.14 -4.52 -31.31
C THR A 107 -4.80 -4.19 -30.67
N ALA A 108 -4.46 -2.91 -30.63
CA ALA A 108 -3.36 -2.39 -29.82
C ALA A 108 -3.92 -1.94 -28.46
N HIS A 109 -3.24 -2.28 -27.37
CA HIS A 109 -3.64 -1.82 -26.05
C HIS A 109 -2.45 -1.37 -25.23
N ILE A 110 -2.72 -0.40 -24.37
CA ILE A 110 -1.79 0.14 -23.39
C ILE A 110 -2.42 0.08 -22.00
N ASN A 111 -1.67 -0.43 -21.03
CA ASN A 111 -2.04 -0.39 -19.63
C ASN A 111 -0.91 0.31 -18.88
N VAL A 112 -1.25 1.38 -18.15
CA VAL A 112 -0.34 2.11 -17.29
C VAL A 112 -0.85 1.95 -15.86
N TYR A 113 -0.13 1.19 -15.07
CA TYR A 113 -0.40 1.04 -13.63
C TYR A 113 0.35 2.12 -12.88
N ASN A 114 -0.28 2.69 -11.88
CA ASN A 114 0.27 3.79 -11.10
C ASN A 114 0.70 4.96 -12.00
N LEU A 115 -0.26 5.57 -12.70
CA LEU A 115 -0.04 6.58 -13.73
C LEU A 115 0.85 7.75 -13.27
N PHE A 116 0.72 8.16 -12.02
CA PHE A 116 1.45 9.30 -11.44
C PHE A 116 2.70 8.91 -10.65
N ASP A 117 3.08 7.62 -10.67
CA ASP A 117 4.24 7.09 -9.92
C ASP A 117 4.19 7.41 -8.42
N ILE A 118 3.00 7.25 -7.84
CA ILE A 118 2.77 7.54 -6.42
C ILE A 118 3.41 6.47 -5.56
N ARG A 119 4.20 6.87 -4.59
CA ARG A 119 4.79 5.99 -3.58
C ARG A 119 3.91 5.94 -2.34
N ASN A 120 2.92 5.05 -2.33
CA ASN A 120 2.12 4.82 -1.14
C ASN A 120 2.93 4.08 -0.07
N GLU A 121 2.85 4.56 1.16
CA GLU A 121 3.49 3.94 2.32
C GLU A 121 2.62 2.77 2.81
N LEU A 122 3.06 1.52 2.56
CA LEU A 122 2.33 0.30 2.91
C LEU A 122 2.76 -0.24 4.27
N THR A 123 4.06 -0.18 4.55
CA THR A 123 4.66 -0.52 5.84
C THR A 123 5.28 0.73 6.43
N VAL A 124 5.14 0.94 7.71
CA VAL A 124 5.67 2.11 8.42
C VAL A 124 6.50 1.69 9.63
N TYR A 125 7.46 2.51 10.02
CA TYR A 125 8.15 2.37 11.29
C TYR A 125 7.20 2.73 12.43
N GLY A 126 7.19 1.90 13.48
CA GLY A 126 6.26 2.05 14.60
C GLY A 126 6.45 3.34 15.41
N ASP A 127 7.67 3.88 15.42
CA ASP A 127 8.02 5.09 16.14
C ASP A 127 7.62 6.39 15.45
N THR A 128 7.56 6.39 14.10
CA THR A 128 7.27 7.59 13.33
C THR A 128 5.95 7.53 12.56
N GLY A 129 5.43 6.33 12.29
CA GLY A 129 4.28 6.12 11.41
C GLY A 129 4.57 6.43 9.94
N ARG A 130 5.86 6.48 9.55
CA ARG A 130 6.32 6.76 8.19
C ARG A 130 7.23 5.64 7.68
N SER A 131 7.29 5.49 6.38
CA SER A 131 8.18 4.52 5.71
C SER A 131 9.57 5.09 5.44
N SER A 132 9.71 6.42 5.51
CA SER A 132 10.90 7.13 5.06
C SER A 132 11.98 7.28 6.13
N TYR A 133 11.62 7.18 7.40
CA TYR A 133 12.57 7.34 8.49
C TYR A 133 12.09 6.72 9.80
N SER A 134 13.05 6.37 10.65
CA SER A 134 12.86 5.95 12.05
C SER A 134 13.80 6.75 12.94
N LEU A 135 13.41 7.02 14.17
CA LEU A 135 14.25 7.66 15.18
C LEU A 135 15.07 6.65 15.97
N ILE A 136 14.74 5.36 15.89
CA ILE A 136 15.43 4.29 16.64
C ILE A 136 16.95 4.32 16.43
N PRO A 137 17.49 4.45 15.21
CA PRO A 137 18.92 4.50 14.99
C PRO A 137 19.62 5.70 15.65
N THR A 138 18.89 6.81 15.84
CA THR A 138 19.43 8.02 16.47
C THR A 138 19.66 7.83 17.97
N TYR A 139 18.84 6.99 18.62
CA TYR A 139 18.89 6.75 20.07
C TYR A 139 19.53 5.42 20.45
N THR A 140 19.79 4.54 19.49
CA THR A 140 20.48 3.28 19.74
C THR A 140 21.99 3.53 19.80
N PRO A 141 22.73 3.02 20.80
CA PRO A 141 24.18 3.12 20.83
C PRO A 141 24.75 2.57 19.53
N GLN A 142 25.48 3.39 18.79
CA GLN A 142 26.02 3.01 17.50
C GLN A 142 27.01 1.87 17.68
N TYR A 143 26.84 0.82 16.93
CA TYR A 143 27.89 -0.15 16.69
C TYR A 143 29.05 0.60 16.03
N SER A 144 30.14 0.80 16.78
CA SER A 144 31.34 1.51 16.35
C SER A 144 32.23 0.69 15.41
N GLY A 145 31.67 -0.32 14.75
CA GLY A 145 32.35 -1.11 13.73
C GLY A 145 32.28 -0.47 12.34
N PRO A 146 33.23 -0.77 11.43
CA PRO A 146 33.13 -0.33 10.05
C PRO A 146 31.88 -0.90 9.41
N SER A 147 30.94 -0.04 9.01
CA SER A 147 29.73 -0.41 8.26
C SER A 147 29.96 -0.14 6.78
N LEU A 148 29.49 -1.05 5.93
CA LEU A 148 29.51 -0.88 4.46
C LEU A 148 28.44 0.12 4.00
N ASN A 149 27.40 0.34 4.80
CA ASN A 149 26.28 1.23 4.48
C ASN A 149 26.18 2.36 5.49
N SER A 150 25.71 3.52 5.03
CA SER A 150 25.34 4.63 5.91
C SER A 150 24.03 4.30 6.65
N LEU A 151 23.75 5.03 7.73
CA LEU A 151 22.51 4.89 8.48
C LEU A 151 21.28 5.22 7.60
N ASP A 152 21.42 6.23 6.74
CA ASP A 152 20.37 6.64 5.81
C ASP A 152 20.05 5.52 4.80
N GLU A 153 21.08 4.83 4.29
CA GLU A 153 20.89 3.68 3.38
C GLU A 153 20.20 2.51 4.08
N TYR A 154 20.48 2.28 5.36
CA TYR A 154 19.83 1.24 6.16
C TYR A 154 18.33 1.48 6.33
N LEU A 155 17.89 2.74 6.35
CA LEU A 155 16.49 3.14 6.49
C LEU A 155 15.73 3.17 5.16
N ILE A 156 16.42 3.00 4.02
CA ILE A 156 15.76 2.95 2.70
C ILE A 156 15.27 1.53 2.46
N GLU A 157 13.97 1.32 2.66
CA GLU A 157 13.29 0.05 2.42
C GLU A 157 12.29 0.18 1.25
N PRO A 158 12.71 -0.16 0.02
CA PRO A 158 11.84 -0.08 -1.15
C PRO A 158 10.56 -0.91 -1.03
N THR A 159 10.61 -2.00 -0.26
CA THR A 159 9.47 -2.89 0.00
C THR A 159 8.38 -2.28 0.87
N TYR A 160 8.69 -1.17 1.55
CA TYR A 160 7.71 -0.44 2.36
C TYR A 160 6.75 0.41 1.51
N TYR A 161 7.03 0.55 0.22
CA TYR A 161 6.24 1.35 -0.69
C TYR A 161 5.49 0.50 -1.72
N SER A 162 4.44 1.07 -2.29
CA SER A 162 3.73 0.48 -3.42
C SER A 162 4.63 0.35 -4.65
N ALA A 163 4.26 -0.56 -5.57
CA ALA A 163 4.97 -0.74 -6.82
C ALA A 163 5.06 0.57 -7.62
N PRO A 164 6.19 0.85 -8.28
CA PRO A 164 6.35 2.02 -9.14
C PRO A 164 5.46 1.90 -10.38
N ARG A 165 5.39 2.97 -11.17
CA ARG A 165 4.67 2.99 -12.43
C ARG A 165 5.15 1.88 -13.37
N GLN A 166 4.18 1.15 -13.93
CA GLN A 166 4.43 0.11 -14.92
C GLN A 166 3.64 0.41 -16.20
N ILE A 167 4.31 0.37 -17.34
CA ILE A 167 3.69 0.55 -18.65
C ILE A 167 3.76 -0.78 -19.40
N ARG A 168 2.62 -1.29 -19.84
CA ARG A 168 2.50 -2.51 -20.63
C ARG A 168 1.82 -2.21 -21.95
N LEU A 169 2.49 -2.56 -23.02
CA LEU A 169 1.96 -2.50 -24.37
C LEU A 169 1.67 -3.92 -24.86
N GLY A 170 0.59 -4.09 -25.58
CA GLY A 170 0.26 -5.38 -26.16
C GLY A 170 -0.54 -5.24 -27.44
N PHE A 171 -0.47 -6.30 -28.24
CA PHE A 171 -1.21 -6.43 -29.49
C PHE A 171 -1.92 -7.78 -29.50
N SER A 172 -3.15 -7.78 -29.94
CA SER A 172 -3.92 -9.00 -30.16
C SER A 172 -4.53 -9.01 -31.55
N LEU A 173 -4.47 -10.15 -32.20
CA LEU A 173 -5.07 -10.38 -33.51
C LEU A 173 -6.29 -11.27 -33.33
N SER A 174 -7.44 -10.84 -33.81
CA SER A 174 -8.71 -11.58 -33.73
C SER A 174 -9.32 -11.80 -35.08
N LEU A 175 -9.90 -12.99 -35.28
CA LEU A 175 -10.79 -13.29 -36.39
C LEU A 175 -12.20 -12.80 -36.05
N LYS A 176 -12.88 -12.15 -36.98
CA LYS A 176 -14.28 -11.73 -36.88
C LYS A 176 -15.21 -12.80 -37.39
#